data_5fce988f833633f06718c85cb5da45eb
#
_entry.id   5fce988f833633f06718c85cb5da45eb
#
_cell.length_a   1.000
_cell.length_b   1.000
_cell.length_c   1.000
_cell.angle_alpha   90.00
_cell.angle_beta   90.00
_cell.angle_gamma   90.00
#
_symmetry.space_group_name_H-M   'P 1'
#
loop_
_entity.id
_entity.type
_entity.pdbx_description
1 polymer ?
#
loop_
_entity_poly.entity_id
_entity_poly.type
_entity_poly.pdbx_seq_one_letter_code
_entity_poly.pdbx_strand_id
1 'polypeptide(L)'
;MRRFPVANTLDHLFGRHGLQPRHIDLLAQTVAGFHAALPAAAADSIYGTPAQVMAPARQNFRQLRALLESADLPMLDRLETACETEYAACAALIADRRQQGRIRECHGDLHLGNIVLLRGRPVPFDAIEFAPELRWIDTINDAAFLVMDLLQRGRGDLAYRFLNGYLESSGDYAGLGLLRFYLSYRAAVRAKVAGFRLAQTGDPAAKCECLAYLEQAVAGLARRKPVLILMHGLPAAAKATSPNCCWNATA
;
A
#
# COMPACT_ATOMS: atom_id res chain seq x y z
N MET A 1 9.82 19.62 -17.56
CA MET A 1 8.67 18.81 -17.16
C MET A 1 7.42 19.30 -17.89
N ARG A 2 6.65 18.44 -18.57
CA ARG A 2 5.39 18.89 -19.21
C ARG A 2 4.32 19.06 -18.15
N ARG A 3 3.65 20.22 -18.12
CA ARG A 3 2.52 20.48 -17.23
C ARG A 3 1.31 19.63 -17.66
N PHE A 4 0.59 19.08 -16.71
CA PHE A 4 -0.69 18.41 -16.93
C PHE A 4 -1.76 19.05 -16.03
N PRO A 5 -3.05 19.00 -16.41
CA PRO A 5 -4.12 19.50 -15.56
C PRO A 5 -4.23 18.69 -14.27
N VAL A 6 -4.23 19.34 -13.12
CA VAL A 6 -4.42 18.70 -11.81
C VAL A 6 -5.74 17.90 -11.78
N ALA A 7 -6.75 18.38 -12.50
CA ALA A 7 -8.03 17.69 -12.67
C ALA A 7 -7.92 16.27 -13.26
N ASN A 8 -6.78 15.91 -13.84
CA ASN A 8 -6.52 14.57 -14.41
C ASN A 8 -5.79 13.64 -13.43
N THR A 9 -5.45 14.08 -12.22
CA THR A 9 -4.93 13.15 -11.21
C THR A 9 -6.02 12.18 -10.77
N LEU A 10 -5.64 10.96 -10.40
CA LEU A 10 -6.63 9.92 -10.11
C LEU A 10 -7.43 10.21 -8.84
N ASP A 11 -6.92 10.96 -7.88
CA ASP A 11 -7.65 11.41 -6.71
C ASP A 11 -8.77 12.41 -7.09
N HIS A 12 -8.50 13.38 -7.99
CA HIS A 12 -9.51 14.29 -8.52
C HIS A 12 -10.55 13.57 -9.38
N LEU A 13 -10.12 12.58 -10.18
CA LEU A 13 -11.04 11.72 -10.93
C LEU A 13 -11.91 10.89 -9.99
N PHE A 14 -11.34 10.39 -8.91
CA PHE A 14 -12.07 9.67 -7.87
C PHE A 14 -13.16 10.55 -7.26
N GLY A 15 -12.82 11.77 -6.82
CA GLY A 15 -13.75 12.72 -6.21
C GLY A 15 -14.93 13.10 -7.12
N ARG A 16 -14.77 12.95 -8.44
CA ARG A 16 -15.83 13.21 -9.45
C ARG A 16 -16.50 11.95 -9.98
N HIS A 17 -16.30 10.81 -9.33
CA HIS A 17 -16.78 9.50 -9.79
C HIS A 17 -16.28 9.09 -11.20
N GLY A 18 -15.19 9.71 -11.67
CA GLY A 18 -14.61 9.45 -12.99
C GLY A 18 -13.60 8.30 -13.02
N LEU A 19 -13.19 7.76 -11.86
CA LEU A 19 -12.28 6.63 -11.80
C LEU A 19 -13.02 5.34 -12.15
N GLN A 20 -12.62 4.71 -13.25
CA GLN A 20 -13.28 3.51 -13.79
C GLN A 20 -12.41 2.26 -13.59
N PRO A 21 -13.03 1.06 -13.52
CA PRO A 21 -12.29 -0.21 -13.39
C PRO A 21 -11.18 -0.40 -14.43
N ARG A 22 -11.41 0.01 -15.68
CA ARG A 22 -10.38 -0.06 -16.76
C ARG A 22 -9.13 0.73 -16.44
N HIS A 23 -9.25 1.87 -15.72
CA HIS A 23 -8.08 2.66 -15.33
C HIS A 23 -7.23 1.90 -14.32
N ILE A 24 -7.89 1.12 -13.45
CA ILE A 24 -7.22 0.28 -12.46
C ILE A 24 -6.51 -0.91 -13.12
N ASP A 25 -7.13 -1.54 -14.14
CA ASP A 25 -6.49 -2.63 -14.90
C ASP A 25 -5.21 -2.15 -15.59
N LEU A 26 -5.29 -1.00 -16.26
CA LEU A 26 -4.13 -0.39 -16.92
C LEU A 26 -3.07 0.03 -15.89
N LEU A 27 -3.48 0.53 -14.73
CA LEU A 27 -2.56 0.92 -13.65
C LEU A 27 -1.82 -0.29 -13.08
N ALA A 28 -2.50 -1.40 -12.86
CA ALA A 28 -1.88 -2.65 -12.40
C ALA A 28 -0.79 -3.13 -13.36
N GLN A 29 -1.07 -3.13 -14.66
CA GLN A 29 -0.09 -3.47 -15.70
C GLN A 29 1.06 -2.47 -15.75
N THR A 30 0.77 -1.16 -15.65
CA THR A 30 1.77 -0.09 -15.67
C THR A 30 2.74 -0.22 -14.49
N VAL A 31 2.22 -0.44 -13.27
CA VAL A 31 3.04 -0.57 -12.06
C VAL A 31 3.84 -1.87 -12.08
N ALA A 32 3.24 -2.99 -12.49
CA ALA A 32 3.95 -4.27 -12.61
C ALA A 32 5.09 -4.19 -13.64
N GLY A 33 4.84 -3.58 -14.81
CA GLY A 33 5.85 -3.36 -15.83
C GLY A 33 6.96 -2.41 -15.37
N PHE A 34 6.60 -1.33 -14.65
CA PHE A 34 7.57 -0.43 -14.04
C PHE A 34 8.47 -1.17 -13.06
N HIS A 35 7.91 -1.90 -12.10
CA HIS A 35 8.70 -2.68 -11.14
C HIS A 35 9.59 -3.72 -11.81
N ALA A 36 9.09 -4.40 -12.85
CA ALA A 36 9.88 -5.42 -13.57
C ALA A 36 11.10 -4.83 -14.30
N ALA A 37 10.99 -3.59 -14.78
CA ALA A 37 12.07 -2.91 -15.50
C ALA A 37 13.16 -2.32 -14.58
N LEU A 38 12.89 -2.18 -13.28
CA LEU A 38 13.86 -1.60 -12.33
C LEU A 38 14.96 -2.60 -11.97
N PRO A 39 16.21 -2.14 -11.76
CA PRO A 39 17.28 -2.98 -11.24
C PRO A 39 16.96 -3.41 -9.80
N ALA A 40 17.39 -4.62 -9.44
CA ALA A 40 17.36 -5.06 -8.05
C ALA A 40 18.45 -4.34 -7.24
N ALA A 41 18.23 -4.16 -5.95
CA ALA A 41 19.23 -3.65 -5.03
C ALA A 41 20.45 -4.59 -5.00
N ALA A 42 21.65 -4.01 -4.90
CA ALA A 42 22.88 -4.78 -4.81
C ALA A 42 22.86 -5.68 -3.55
N ALA A 43 23.45 -6.88 -3.68
CA ALA A 43 23.40 -7.88 -2.60
C ALA A 43 24.07 -7.41 -1.30
N ASP A 44 25.07 -6.54 -1.38
CA ASP A 44 25.78 -5.92 -0.26
C ASP A 44 25.12 -4.64 0.26
N SER A 45 24.07 -4.15 -0.39
CA SER A 45 23.35 -2.95 0.08
C SER A 45 22.63 -3.21 1.40
N ILE A 46 22.37 -2.15 2.15
CA ILE A 46 21.57 -2.22 3.39
C ILE A 46 20.07 -2.30 3.12
N TYR A 47 19.64 -1.96 1.88
CA TYR A 47 18.24 -1.85 1.54
C TYR A 47 17.52 -3.20 1.60
N GLY A 48 16.30 -3.19 2.13
CA GLY A 48 15.45 -4.37 2.26
C GLY A 48 15.91 -5.38 3.30
N THR A 49 16.94 -5.07 4.12
CA THR A 49 17.20 -5.88 5.31
C THR A 49 16.02 -5.76 6.28
N PRO A 50 15.71 -6.81 7.09
CA PRO A 50 14.61 -6.72 8.05
C PRO A 50 14.67 -5.47 8.95
N ALA A 51 15.87 -5.13 9.45
CA ALA A 51 16.08 -3.94 10.26
C ALA A 51 15.76 -2.64 9.50
N GLN A 52 16.16 -2.54 8.23
CA GLN A 52 15.92 -1.37 7.39
C GLN A 52 14.44 -1.24 7.00
N VAL A 53 13.72 -2.35 6.85
CA VAL A 53 12.27 -2.34 6.58
C VAL A 53 11.48 -1.81 7.78
N MET A 54 11.89 -2.18 9.00
CA MET A 54 11.17 -1.77 10.22
C MET A 54 11.55 -0.37 10.72
N ALA A 55 12.74 0.13 10.39
CA ALA A 55 13.22 1.43 10.89
C ALA A 55 12.28 2.61 10.59
N PRO A 56 11.74 2.78 9.35
CA PRO A 56 10.78 3.84 9.04
C PRO A 56 9.44 3.69 9.79
N ALA A 57 8.97 2.47 10.04
CA ALA A 57 7.75 2.24 10.81
C ALA A 57 7.92 2.70 12.27
N ARG A 58 9.02 2.31 12.91
CA ARG A 58 9.36 2.79 14.26
C ARG A 58 9.54 4.29 14.32
N GLN A 59 10.11 4.91 13.29
CA GLN A 59 10.21 6.36 13.20
C GLN A 59 8.82 7.01 13.11
N ASN A 60 7.90 6.44 12.32
CA ASN A 60 6.52 6.95 12.23
C ASN A 60 5.83 6.91 13.60
N PHE A 61 5.97 5.81 14.37
CA PHE A 61 5.37 5.71 15.72
C PHE A 61 5.90 6.78 16.67
N ARG A 62 7.23 7.01 16.68
CA ARG A 62 7.81 8.09 17.51
C ARG A 62 7.28 9.47 17.13
N GLN A 63 7.16 9.75 15.82
CA GLN A 63 6.63 11.03 15.34
C GLN A 63 5.14 11.19 15.62
N LEU A 64 4.33 10.15 15.40
CA LEU A 64 2.91 10.15 15.74
C LEU A 64 2.67 10.35 17.22
N ARG A 65 3.48 9.75 18.10
CA ARG A 65 3.38 9.89 19.54
C ARG A 65 3.56 11.35 20.00
N ALA A 66 4.37 12.13 19.30
CA ALA A 66 4.57 13.55 19.56
C ALA A 66 3.44 14.45 18.99
N LEU A 67 2.63 13.92 18.06
CA LEU A 67 1.56 14.69 17.38
C LEU A 67 0.16 14.38 17.94
N LEU A 68 -0.04 13.21 18.55
CA LEU A 68 -1.33 12.76 19.05
C LEU A 68 -1.63 13.29 20.44
N GLU A 69 -2.91 13.49 20.72
CA GLU A 69 -3.40 13.79 22.05
C GLU A 69 -3.36 12.52 22.94
N SER A 70 -3.32 12.72 24.26
CA SER A 70 -3.22 11.61 25.22
C SER A 70 -4.35 10.58 25.09
N ALA A 71 -5.55 11.01 24.67
CA ALA A 71 -6.69 10.12 24.45
C ALA A 71 -6.49 9.13 23.30
N ASP A 72 -5.67 9.48 22.29
CA ASP A 72 -5.45 8.70 21.10
C ASP A 72 -4.23 7.77 21.20
N LEU A 73 -3.34 7.99 22.18
CA LEU A 73 -2.13 7.19 22.41
C LEU A 73 -2.40 5.68 22.59
N PRO A 74 -3.46 5.23 23.27
CA PRO A 74 -3.74 3.79 23.38
C PRO A 74 -3.97 3.08 22.06
N MET A 75 -4.47 3.79 21.04
CA MET A 75 -4.61 3.25 19.68
C MET A 75 -3.24 3.09 19.02
N LEU A 76 -2.37 4.07 19.18
CA LEU A 76 -0.99 4.01 18.68
C LEU A 76 -0.20 2.87 19.34
N ASP A 77 -0.33 2.68 20.66
CA ASP A 77 0.34 1.59 21.41
C ASP A 77 -0.10 0.21 20.90
N ARG A 78 -1.39 0.04 20.63
CA ARG A 78 -1.92 -1.19 20.01
C ARG A 78 -1.35 -1.40 18.61
N LEU A 79 -1.27 -0.34 17.79
CA LEU A 79 -0.70 -0.40 16.45
C LEU A 79 0.78 -0.80 16.49
N GLU A 80 1.57 -0.17 17.35
CA GLU A 80 2.99 -0.43 17.51
C GLU A 80 3.24 -1.90 17.91
N THR A 81 2.50 -2.39 18.91
CA THR A 81 2.58 -3.79 19.38
C THR A 81 2.20 -4.78 18.28
N ALA A 82 1.10 -4.52 17.54
CA ALA A 82 0.65 -5.40 16.47
C ALA A 82 1.63 -5.39 15.30
N CYS A 83 2.20 -4.23 14.97
CA CYS A 83 3.18 -4.07 13.90
C CYS A 83 4.49 -4.82 14.21
N GLU A 84 5.01 -4.72 15.45
CA GLU A 84 6.20 -5.48 15.87
C GLU A 84 5.94 -6.99 15.83
N THR A 85 4.75 -7.44 16.24
CA THR A 85 4.36 -8.85 16.17
C THR A 85 4.30 -9.37 14.75
N GLU A 86 3.65 -8.63 13.84
CA GLU A 86 3.54 -9.00 12.42
C GLU A 86 4.91 -8.98 11.75
N TYR A 87 5.73 -7.96 12.05
CA TYR A 87 7.11 -7.88 11.56
C TYR A 87 7.95 -9.08 11.98
N ALA A 88 7.88 -9.49 13.25
CA ALA A 88 8.62 -10.66 13.73
C ALA A 88 8.20 -11.94 13.00
N ALA A 89 6.89 -12.10 12.71
CA ALA A 89 6.37 -13.23 11.94
C ALA A 89 6.81 -13.21 10.47
N CYS A 90 7.04 -12.02 9.90
CA CYS A 90 7.40 -11.82 8.50
C CYS A 90 8.92 -11.71 8.24
N ALA A 91 9.77 -11.67 9.27
CA ALA A 91 11.20 -11.35 9.14
C ALA A 91 11.95 -12.28 8.18
N ALA A 92 11.67 -13.58 8.22
CA ALA A 92 12.25 -14.56 7.30
C ALA A 92 11.84 -14.28 5.84
N LEU A 93 10.56 -14.03 5.61
CA LEU A 93 10.06 -13.72 4.26
C LEU A 93 10.65 -12.42 3.72
N ILE A 94 10.84 -11.40 4.56
CA ILE A 94 11.51 -10.14 4.17
C ILE A 94 12.94 -10.44 3.69
N ALA A 95 13.69 -11.26 4.44
CA ALA A 95 15.04 -11.65 4.06
C ALA A 95 15.08 -12.44 2.74
N ASP A 96 14.19 -13.41 2.57
CA ASP A 96 14.07 -14.21 1.36
C ASP A 96 13.75 -13.36 0.13
N ARG A 97 12.82 -12.41 0.26
CA ARG A 97 12.44 -11.51 -0.84
C ARG A 97 13.58 -10.59 -1.27
N ARG A 98 14.40 -10.16 -0.31
CA ARG A 98 15.63 -9.42 -0.62
C ARG A 98 16.56 -10.27 -1.48
N GLN A 99 16.81 -11.53 -1.11
CA GLN A 99 17.64 -12.46 -1.88
C GLN A 99 17.08 -12.73 -3.28
N GLN A 100 15.74 -12.73 -3.42
CA GLN A 100 15.05 -12.90 -4.70
C GLN A 100 15.05 -11.62 -5.58
N GLY A 101 15.72 -10.54 -5.17
CA GLY A 101 15.79 -9.30 -5.93
C GLY A 101 14.47 -8.52 -5.99
N ARG A 102 13.61 -8.66 -4.98
CA ARG A 102 12.33 -7.94 -4.88
C ARG A 102 12.49 -6.53 -4.32
N ILE A 103 13.67 -6.18 -3.81
CA ILE A 103 13.98 -4.80 -3.39
C ILE A 103 14.47 -4.05 -4.62
N ARG A 104 13.72 -3.00 -5.00
CA ARG A 104 13.96 -2.23 -6.22
C ARG A 104 13.80 -0.74 -5.94
N GLU A 105 14.32 0.10 -6.85
CA GLU A 105 14.21 1.56 -6.75
C GLU A 105 12.81 2.03 -7.17
N CYS A 106 11.80 1.72 -6.36
CA CYS A 106 10.38 1.95 -6.60
C CYS A 106 10.01 3.44 -6.57
N HIS A 107 8.70 3.73 -6.69
CA HIS A 107 8.14 5.08 -6.59
C HIS A 107 8.24 5.64 -5.15
N GLY A 108 7.95 4.81 -4.15
CA GLY A 108 8.03 5.15 -2.73
C GLY A 108 6.80 5.86 -2.17
N ASP A 109 6.05 6.60 -3.01
CA ASP A 109 4.84 7.35 -2.62
C ASP A 109 3.67 7.11 -3.60
N LEU A 110 3.40 5.84 -3.92
CA LEU A 110 2.44 5.43 -4.95
C LEU A 110 1.01 5.44 -4.42
N HIS A 111 0.35 6.60 -4.43
CA HIS A 111 -1.06 6.77 -4.10
C HIS A 111 -1.80 7.54 -5.21
N LEU A 112 -3.15 7.60 -5.16
CA LEU A 112 -3.95 8.21 -6.25
C LEU A 112 -3.60 9.67 -6.56
N GLY A 113 -3.12 10.43 -5.59
CA GLY A 113 -2.66 11.81 -5.78
C GLY A 113 -1.43 11.94 -6.67
N ASN A 114 -0.58 10.89 -6.69
CA ASN A 114 0.66 10.85 -7.46
C ASN A 114 0.53 10.02 -8.75
N ILE A 115 -0.69 9.89 -9.26
CA ILE A 115 -0.98 9.22 -10.53
C ILE A 115 -1.87 10.12 -11.38
N VAL A 116 -1.47 10.37 -12.62
CA VAL A 116 -2.21 11.20 -13.57
C VAL A 116 -2.71 10.38 -14.77
N LEU A 117 -3.93 10.64 -15.24
CA LEU A 117 -4.46 10.03 -16.44
C LEU A 117 -4.04 10.87 -17.68
N LEU A 118 -3.08 10.37 -18.44
CA LEU A 118 -2.59 10.99 -19.67
C LEU A 118 -3.04 10.18 -20.90
N ARG A 119 -3.85 10.79 -21.76
CA ARG A 119 -4.37 10.12 -22.97
C ARG A 119 -5.01 8.75 -22.68
N GLY A 120 -5.76 8.67 -21.57
CA GLY A 120 -6.43 7.44 -21.14
C GLY A 120 -5.53 6.41 -20.47
N ARG A 121 -4.25 6.71 -20.22
CA ARG A 121 -3.31 5.84 -19.51
C ARG A 121 -2.92 6.43 -18.16
N PRO A 122 -2.98 5.67 -17.08
CA PRO A 122 -2.48 6.10 -15.77
C PRO A 122 -0.95 6.10 -15.77
N VAL A 123 -0.38 7.22 -15.34
CA VAL A 123 1.07 7.43 -15.28
C VAL A 123 1.42 7.91 -13.87
N PRO A 124 2.21 7.16 -13.09
CA PRO A 124 2.78 7.62 -11.84
C PRO A 124 3.75 8.78 -12.06
N PHE A 125 3.77 9.73 -11.13
CA PHE A 125 4.67 10.89 -11.12
C PHE A 125 5.02 11.28 -9.68
N ASP A 126 6.01 12.14 -9.49
CA ASP A 126 6.44 12.63 -8.16
C ASP A 126 6.95 11.51 -7.23
N ALA A 127 7.82 10.65 -7.78
CA ALA A 127 8.50 9.63 -6.98
C ALA A 127 9.43 10.30 -5.93
N ILE A 128 9.67 9.61 -4.81
CA ILE A 128 10.58 10.10 -3.78
C ILE A 128 12.01 10.17 -4.34
N GLU A 129 12.61 11.39 -4.37
CA GLU A 129 13.97 11.60 -4.86
C GLU A 129 14.98 11.88 -3.73
N PHE A 130 14.51 12.42 -2.60
CA PHE A 130 15.33 12.96 -1.51
C PHE A 130 15.79 11.92 -0.47
N ALA A 131 15.20 10.71 -0.46
CA ALA A 131 15.46 9.69 0.55
C ALA A 131 15.52 8.29 -0.11
N PRO A 132 16.73 7.83 -0.49
CA PRO A 132 16.89 6.52 -1.13
C PRO A 132 16.26 5.36 -0.34
N GLU A 133 16.33 5.39 0.99
CA GLU A 133 15.77 4.37 1.87
C GLU A 133 14.25 4.25 1.81
N LEU A 134 13.54 5.29 1.33
CA LEU A 134 12.09 5.27 1.16
C LEU A 134 11.64 4.79 -0.22
N ARG A 135 12.56 4.66 -1.19
CA ARG A 135 12.27 4.17 -2.54
C ARG A 135 12.98 2.86 -2.89
N TRP A 136 14.11 2.54 -2.28
CA TRP A 136 14.74 1.22 -2.37
C TRP A 136 14.00 0.24 -1.47
N ILE A 137 12.83 -0.19 -1.90
CA ILE A 137 11.85 -0.95 -1.11
C ILE A 137 11.38 -2.20 -1.84
N ASP A 138 10.71 -3.07 -1.12
CA ASP A 138 10.00 -4.20 -1.70
C ASP A 138 8.92 -3.72 -2.68
N THR A 139 8.84 -4.32 -3.86
CA THR A 139 7.84 -3.99 -4.88
C THR A 139 6.41 -4.13 -4.38
N ILE A 140 6.14 -5.10 -3.48
CA ILE A 140 4.81 -5.23 -2.86
C ILE A 140 4.52 -4.11 -1.84
N ASN A 141 5.54 -3.52 -1.21
CA ASN A 141 5.38 -2.36 -0.35
C ASN A 141 4.91 -1.14 -1.15
N ASP A 142 5.46 -0.93 -2.35
CA ASP A 142 5.04 0.16 -3.23
C ASP A 142 3.59 -0.05 -3.72
N ALA A 143 3.27 -1.24 -4.20
CA ALA A 143 1.90 -1.61 -4.59
C ALA A 143 0.90 -1.51 -3.43
N ALA A 144 1.31 -1.88 -2.21
CA ALA A 144 0.46 -1.80 -1.01
C ALA A 144 0.02 -0.37 -0.69
N PHE A 145 0.79 0.64 -1.06
CA PHE A 145 0.40 2.03 -0.83
C PHE A 145 -0.88 2.39 -1.60
N LEU A 146 -0.96 2.02 -2.87
CA LEU A 146 -2.15 2.25 -3.67
C LEU A 146 -3.35 1.42 -3.19
N VAL A 147 -3.12 0.16 -2.83
CA VAL A 147 -4.16 -0.70 -2.24
C VAL A 147 -4.72 -0.05 -0.97
N MET A 148 -3.85 0.40 -0.08
CA MET A 148 -4.21 1.07 1.17
C MET A 148 -5.03 2.34 0.92
N ASP A 149 -4.61 3.20 -0.04
CA ASP A 149 -5.31 4.45 -0.36
C ASP A 149 -6.72 4.18 -0.93
N LEU A 150 -6.87 3.17 -1.79
CA LEU A 150 -8.18 2.76 -2.31
C LEU A 150 -9.09 2.18 -1.21
N LEU A 151 -8.54 1.38 -0.29
CA LEU A 151 -9.28 0.86 0.86
C LEU A 151 -9.75 1.99 1.78
N GLN A 152 -8.90 2.98 2.08
CA GLN A 152 -9.25 4.14 2.91
C GLN A 152 -10.40 4.95 2.30
N ARG A 153 -10.48 4.98 0.97
CA ARG A 153 -11.56 5.65 0.24
C ARG A 153 -12.83 4.81 0.10
N GLY A 154 -12.91 3.64 0.76
CA GLY A 154 -14.06 2.74 0.71
C GLY A 154 -14.20 1.97 -0.61
N ARG A 155 -13.16 1.92 -1.46
CA ARG A 155 -13.19 1.24 -2.75
C ARG A 155 -12.41 -0.07 -2.71
N GLY A 156 -12.84 -0.97 -1.82
CA GLY A 156 -12.31 -2.33 -1.75
C GLY A 156 -12.38 -3.08 -3.09
N ASP A 157 -13.43 -2.86 -3.86
CA ASP A 157 -13.60 -3.39 -5.21
C ASP A 157 -12.43 -3.01 -6.13
N LEU A 158 -12.03 -1.74 -6.15
CA LEU A 158 -10.91 -1.25 -6.96
C LEU A 158 -9.56 -1.64 -6.35
N ALA A 159 -9.43 -1.65 -5.02
CA ALA A 159 -8.22 -2.05 -4.32
C ALA A 159 -7.82 -3.49 -4.65
N TYR A 160 -8.76 -4.43 -4.53
CA TYR A 160 -8.51 -5.84 -4.85
C TYR A 160 -8.40 -6.08 -6.35
N ARG A 161 -9.11 -5.32 -7.18
CA ARG A 161 -8.94 -5.37 -8.65
C ARG A 161 -7.51 -4.99 -9.04
N PHE A 162 -6.98 -3.89 -8.48
CA PHE A 162 -5.59 -3.49 -8.69
C PHE A 162 -4.63 -4.59 -8.23
N LEU A 163 -4.78 -5.07 -6.99
CA LEU A 163 -3.91 -6.09 -6.42
C LEU A 163 -3.89 -7.35 -7.27
N ASN A 164 -5.05 -7.87 -7.65
CA ASN A 164 -5.15 -9.06 -8.49
C ASN A 164 -4.47 -8.88 -9.85
N GLY A 165 -4.75 -7.78 -10.56
CA GLY A 165 -4.10 -7.48 -11.84
C GLY A 165 -2.58 -7.27 -11.72
N TYR A 166 -2.11 -6.68 -10.62
CA TYR A 166 -0.70 -6.55 -10.31
C TYR A 166 -0.03 -7.90 -10.09
N LEU A 167 -0.64 -8.77 -9.27
CA LEU A 167 -0.13 -10.13 -8.99
C LEU A 167 -0.13 -11.01 -10.23
N GLU A 168 -1.19 -10.94 -11.04
CA GLU A 168 -1.28 -11.67 -12.30
C GLU A 168 -0.18 -11.23 -13.28
N SER A 169 0.09 -9.92 -13.37
CA SER A 169 1.10 -9.38 -14.28
C SER A 169 2.54 -9.59 -13.78
N SER A 170 2.77 -9.56 -12.46
CA SER A 170 4.10 -9.67 -11.85
C SER A 170 4.49 -11.09 -11.44
N GLY A 171 3.50 -11.99 -11.28
CA GLY A 171 3.69 -13.34 -10.71
C GLY A 171 4.05 -13.34 -9.22
N ASP A 172 4.00 -12.19 -8.53
CA ASP A 172 4.53 -12.01 -7.17
C ASP A 172 3.53 -12.37 -6.06
N TYR A 173 2.94 -13.55 -6.14
CA TYR A 173 1.99 -14.03 -5.13
C TYR A 173 2.62 -14.24 -3.74
N ALA A 174 3.92 -14.54 -3.68
CA ALA A 174 4.63 -14.67 -2.41
C ALA A 174 4.64 -13.37 -1.61
N GLY A 175 4.58 -12.21 -2.27
CA GLY A 175 4.48 -10.89 -1.64
C GLY A 175 3.24 -10.70 -0.77
N LEU A 176 2.16 -11.47 -1.01
CA LEU A 176 0.94 -11.42 -0.19
C LEU A 176 1.20 -11.72 1.30
N GLY A 177 2.23 -12.51 1.61
CA GLY A 177 2.63 -12.76 2.99
C GLY A 177 3.06 -11.50 3.75
N LEU A 178 3.49 -10.43 3.05
CA LEU A 178 3.87 -9.14 3.64
C LEU A 178 2.80 -8.06 3.49
N LEU A 179 1.72 -8.32 2.76
CA LEU A 179 0.76 -7.29 2.38
C LEU A 179 0.15 -6.62 3.61
N ARG A 180 -0.24 -7.38 4.64
CA ARG A 180 -0.85 -6.84 5.86
C ARG A 180 0.08 -5.87 6.59
N PHE A 181 1.35 -6.26 6.74
CA PHE A 181 2.38 -5.42 7.32
C PHE A 181 2.52 -4.10 6.55
N TYR A 182 2.64 -4.18 5.22
CA TYR A 182 2.83 -2.99 4.41
C TYR A 182 1.57 -2.11 4.30
N LEU A 183 0.37 -2.67 4.28
CA LEU A 183 -0.87 -1.88 4.33
C LEU A 183 -0.94 -1.06 5.61
N SER A 184 -0.66 -1.68 6.76
CA SER A 184 -0.63 -1.00 8.05
C SER A 184 0.47 0.06 8.12
N TYR A 185 1.68 -0.26 7.66
CA TYR A 185 2.79 0.68 7.58
C TYR A 185 2.43 1.92 6.73
N ARG A 186 1.86 1.72 5.54
CA ARG A 186 1.49 2.83 4.65
C ARG A 186 0.34 3.67 5.20
N ALA A 187 -0.61 3.07 5.88
CA ALA A 187 -1.64 3.81 6.61
C ALA A 187 -1.02 4.67 7.74
N ALA A 188 -0.06 4.14 8.50
CA ALA A 188 0.66 4.91 9.52
C ALA A 188 1.47 6.08 8.91
N VAL A 189 2.05 5.92 7.71
CA VAL A 189 2.69 7.03 6.96
C VAL A 189 1.67 8.14 6.67
N ARG A 190 0.48 7.80 6.19
CA ARG A 190 -0.58 8.79 5.90
C ARG A 190 -1.12 9.43 7.16
N ALA A 191 -1.30 8.67 8.24
CA ALA A 191 -1.67 9.22 9.55
C ALA A 191 -0.67 10.27 10.01
N LYS A 192 0.64 9.99 9.90
CA LYS A 192 1.70 10.93 10.24
C LYS A 192 1.64 12.21 9.41
N VAL A 193 1.45 12.10 8.09
CA VAL A 193 1.33 13.27 7.20
C VAL A 193 0.13 14.13 7.60
N ALA A 194 -1.03 13.51 7.88
CA ALA A 194 -2.21 14.21 8.37
C ALA A 194 -1.96 14.86 9.75
N GLY A 195 -1.24 14.18 10.66
CA GLY A 195 -0.85 14.70 11.96
C GLY A 195 0.07 15.93 11.85
N PHE A 196 1.05 15.93 10.95
CA PHE A 196 1.86 17.12 10.69
C PHE A 196 1.03 18.27 10.13
N ARG A 197 0.09 17.98 9.20
CA ARG A 197 -0.83 19.02 8.68
C ARG A 197 -1.68 19.60 9.80
N LEU A 198 -2.23 18.77 10.70
CA LEU A 198 -2.96 19.22 11.88
C LEU A 198 -2.11 20.17 12.74
N ALA A 199 -0.87 19.78 13.05
CA ALA A 199 0.04 20.59 13.87
C ALA A 199 0.38 21.94 13.21
N GLN A 200 0.42 22.02 11.89
CA GLN A 200 0.71 23.25 11.16
C GLN A 200 -0.50 24.15 10.97
N THR A 201 -1.67 23.59 10.76
CA THR A 201 -2.87 24.36 10.33
C THR A 201 -3.95 24.45 11.40
N GLY A 202 -3.94 23.58 12.41
CA GLY A 202 -5.04 23.45 13.38
C GLY A 202 -6.34 22.91 12.78
N ASP A 203 -6.33 22.39 11.52
CA ASP A 203 -7.53 21.97 10.81
C ASP A 203 -8.14 20.69 11.42
N PRO A 204 -9.38 20.73 11.97
CA PRO A 204 -10.04 19.54 12.52
C PRO A 204 -10.19 18.41 11.53
N ALA A 205 -10.32 18.70 10.22
CA ALA A 205 -10.42 17.68 9.18
C ALA A 205 -9.13 16.86 9.10
N ALA A 206 -7.96 17.48 9.33
CA ALA A 206 -6.69 16.77 9.40
C ALA A 206 -6.61 15.83 10.61
N LYS A 207 -7.24 16.16 11.75
CA LYS A 207 -7.35 15.27 12.91
C LYS A 207 -8.19 14.04 12.56
N CYS A 208 -9.37 14.23 11.97
CA CYS A 208 -10.23 13.13 11.55
C CYS A 208 -9.51 12.21 10.56
N GLU A 209 -8.79 12.78 9.59
CA GLU A 209 -8.01 12.00 8.61
C GLU A 209 -6.88 11.21 9.29
N CYS A 210 -6.15 11.81 10.23
CA CYS A 210 -5.09 11.14 10.99
C CYS A 210 -5.64 9.92 11.74
N LEU A 211 -6.73 10.09 12.48
CA LEU A 211 -7.36 9.02 13.25
C LEU A 211 -7.92 7.91 12.35
N ALA A 212 -8.55 8.26 11.23
CA ALA A 212 -9.08 7.29 10.27
C ALA A 212 -7.96 6.41 9.66
N TYR A 213 -6.81 6.98 9.36
CA TYR A 213 -5.66 6.20 8.91
C TYR A 213 -5.06 5.33 10.03
N LEU A 214 -5.05 5.78 11.27
CA LEU A 214 -4.62 4.96 12.42
C LEU A 214 -5.57 3.77 12.64
N GLU A 215 -6.87 4.00 12.57
CA GLU A 215 -7.88 2.94 12.64
C GLU A 215 -7.69 1.91 11.54
N GLN A 216 -7.48 2.36 10.30
CA GLN A 216 -7.19 1.48 9.17
C GLN A 216 -5.91 0.65 9.42
N ALA A 217 -4.85 1.27 9.95
CA ALA A 217 -3.60 0.59 10.23
C ALA A 217 -3.79 -0.53 11.28
N VAL A 218 -4.52 -0.25 12.36
CA VAL A 218 -4.85 -1.24 13.40
C VAL A 218 -5.73 -2.36 12.84
N ALA A 219 -6.80 -2.01 12.10
CA ALA A 219 -7.72 -2.98 11.51
C ALA A 219 -7.02 -3.92 10.52
N GLY A 220 -6.02 -3.42 9.76
CA GLY A 220 -5.21 -4.21 8.83
C GLY A 220 -4.42 -5.33 9.49
N LEU A 221 -4.00 -5.14 10.75
CA LEU A 221 -3.26 -6.13 11.54
C LEU A 221 -4.15 -6.97 12.48
N ALA A 222 -5.44 -6.66 12.58
CA ALA A 222 -6.35 -7.45 13.42
C ALA A 222 -6.37 -8.92 12.94
N ARG A 223 -6.39 -9.84 13.89
CA ARG A 223 -6.51 -11.28 13.58
C ARG A 223 -7.87 -11.53 12.94
N ARG A 224 -7.85 -12.04 11.72
CA ARG A 224 -9.06 -12.51 11.02
C ARG A 224 -9.21 -14.01 11.21
N LYS A 225 -10.45 -14.47 11.33
CA LYS A 225 -10.73 -15.91 11.30
C LYS A 225 -10.40 -16.44 9.91
N PRO A 226 -9.71 -17.57 9.78
CA PRO A 226 -9.48 -18.20 8.49
C PRO A 226 -10.82 -18.58 7.85
N VAL A 227 -10.96 -18.33 6.55
CA VAL A 227 -12.14 -18.70 5.76
C VAL A 227 -11.70 -19.73 4.73
N LEU A 228 -12.35 -20.90 4.72
CA LEU A 228 -12.17 -21.91 3.67
C LEU A 228 -13.24 -21.71 2.61
N ILE A 229 -12.83 -21.41 1.39
CA ILE A 229 -13.72 -21.30 0.23
C ILE A 229 -13.58 -22.58 -0.59
N LEU A 230 -14.64 -23.37 -0.63
CA LEU A 230 -14.72 -24.58 -1.46
C LEU A 230 -15.42 -24.26 -2.79
N MET A 231 -14.68 -24.42 -3.87
CA MET A 231 -15.23 -24.29 -5.22
C MET A 231 -15.83 -25.63 -5.64
N HIS A 232 -17.14 -25.68 -5.83
CA HIS A 232 -17.86 -26.87 -6.28
C HIS A 232 -18.46 -26.63 -7.68
N GLY A 233 -18.39 -27.62 -8.55
CA GLY A 233 -18.97 -27.57 -9.90
C GLY A 233 -18.53 -28.76 -10.75
N LEU A 234 -19.15 -28.95 -11.90
CA LEU A 234 -18.78 -30.01 -12.85
C LEU A 234 -17.33 -29.86 -13.32
N PRO A 235 -16.62 -30.97 -13.66
CA PRO A 235 -15.33 -30.90 -14.34
C PRO A 235 -15.45 -30.02 -15.58
N ALA A 236 -14.47 -29.15 -15.82
CA ALA A 236 -14.44 -28.17 -16.91
C ALA A 236 -15.49 -27.02 -16.82
N ALA A 237 -16.34 -26.94 -15.80
CA ALA A 237 -17.02 -25.69 -15.51
C ALA A 237 -15.96 -24.61 -15.17
N ALA A 238 -16.18 -23.38 -15.63
CA ALA A 238 -15.23 -22.25 -15.46
C ALA A 238 -15.08 -21.85 -13.98
N LYS A 239 -14.48 -22.73 -13.18
CA LYS A 239 -14.26 -22.53 -11.73
C LYS A 239 -13.22 -21.46 -11.42
N ALA A 240 -12.46 -21.05 -12.41
CA ALA A 240 -11.34 -20.12 -12.26
C ALA A 240 -11.48 -18.84 -13.10
N THR A 241 -12.60 -18.57 -13.73
CA THR A 241 -12.75 -17.43 -14.65
C THR A 241 -12.94 -16.08 -13.98
N SER A 242 -13.00 -16.01 -12.65
CA SER A 242 -13.04 -14.73 -11.96
C SER A 242 -12.33 -14.81 -10.60
N PRO A 243 -11.03 -14.56 -10.55
CA PRO A 243 -10.32 -14.40 -9.28
C PRO A 243 -10.89 -13.25 -8.43
N ASN A 244 -11.63 -12.32 -9.05
CA ASN A 244 -12.27 -11.20 -8.36
C ASN A 244 -13.47 -11.59 -7.48
N CYS A 245 -14.10 -12.75 -7.68
CA CYS A 245 -15.25 -13.17 -6.87
C CYS A 245 -14.88 -13.63 -5.46
N CYS A 246 -13.67 -14.18 -5.26
CA CYS A 246 -13.28 -14.76 -3.97
C CYS A 246 -12.94 -13.72 -2.91
N TRP A 247 -12.56 -12.50 -3.30
CA TRP A 247 -12.12 -11.45 -2.37
C TRP A 247 -13.25 -10.56 -1.87
N ASN A 248 -14.37 -10.47 -2.60
CA ASN A 248 -15.54 -9.66 -2.19
C ASN A 248 -16.41 -10.33 -1.12
N ALA A 249 -16.20 -11.61 -0.81
CA ALA A 249 -17.01 -12.34 0.17
C ALA A 249 -16.59 -12.12 1.64
N THR A 250 -15.57 -11.28 1.90
CA THR A 250 -15.00 -11.07 3.25
C THR A 250 -15.02 -9.62 3.72
N ALA A 251 -15.89 -8.77 3.14
CA ALA A 251 -16.15 -7.42 3.64
C ALA A 251 -17.19 -7.42 4.76
#